data_a86197ab5ca0dc3af6c82588f014c64c
#
_entry.id   a86197ab5ca0dc3af6c82588f014c64c
#
_cell.length_a   1.000
_cell.length_b   1.000
_cell.length_c   1.000
_cell.angle_alpha   90.00
_cell.angle_beta   90.00
_cell.angle_gamma   90.00
#
_symmetry.space_group_name_H-M   'P 1'
#
loop_
_entity.id
_entity.type
_entity.pdbx_description
1 polymer ?
#
loop_
_entity_poly.entity_id
_entity_poly.type
_entity_poly.pdbx_seq_one_letter_code
_entity_poly.pdbx_strand_id
1 'polypeptide(L)'
;VYLCTPNKITEQPSICKFMQEKILILDFGSQYTQLIARRVRELNVYCEIHPYNNPPAIDESIKGVILSGSPFSVRDEKAPIPDLSEIKGKLPLLGVCYGAQHLAHCFGGEVMASNKREYGRANLTSVDNSCALLKGISLNSQVWMSHGDTIERMPANYKVTASTADVENAAFAIEGETTYGIQFHPEVYHSTEGIVLLENFIVGICGCSQDWTPDAFVETTVAELKAQLGDERVILGLSGGVDSTVAAMLLHKAIGKNLYCIFVDNGLLRKNEFTDVLKKYESLGLNVTGVDAGEKFISALAGVTDPEKKRKIIGNAFVEVFDEESHKIENAKWLGQGTIYPDVIESVSVTGGPSQTIKSHHNVGGLPDYMKLKVVEPLKLLFKDEVRRVGRSMGLEDKFINRHPFPGPGLGIRILGDITAEKVRILQEVDDIFISGLKEDGLYDEVWQAGAMLLPVQSVGVMGDERTYESVVALRAVGSTDGMTADWSHLPYEFLAKTSNKIINNVKGVNRVVYDVSSKPPATIEWE
;
A
#
# COMPACT_ATOMS: atom_id res chain seq x y z
N VAL A 1 -44.20 28.71 -51.65
CA VAL A 1 -44.47 27.53 -50.81
C VAL A 1 -43.11 26.95 -50.41
N TYR A 2 -42.61 27.34 -49.27
CA TYR A 2 -41.38 26.78 -48.69
C TYR A 2 -41.75 25.78 -47.61
N LEU A 3 -41.39 24.54 -47.85
CA LEU A 3 -41.54 23.44 -46.86
C LEU A 3 -40.28 23.46 -45.95
N CYS A 4 -40.48 23.81 -44.68
CA CYS A 4 -39.51 23.56 -43.59
C CYS A 4 -39.46 22.09 -43.28
N THR A 5 -38.31 21.45 -43.42
CA THR A 5 -38.01 20.13 -42.82
C THR A 5 -37.57 20.31 -41.39
N PRO A 6 -38.07 19.49 -40.44
CA PRO A 6 -37.61 19.58 -39.06
C PRO A 6 -36.21 18.97 -38.89
N ASN A 7 -35.31 19.76 -38.30
CA ASN A 7 -34.02 19.30 -37.81
C ASN A 7 -34.19 18.14 -36.82
N LYS A 8 -33.66 16.98 -37.16
CA LYS A 8 -33.42 15.90 -36.20
C LYS A 8 -32.35 16.35 -35.24
N ILE A 9 -32.78 16.69 -34.04
CA ILE A 9 -31.90 16.74 -32.86
C ILE A 9 -31.46 15.31 -32.62
N THR A 10 -30.20 14.97 -32.93
CA THR A 10 -29.56 13.75 -32.49
C THR A 10 -29.32 13.91 -30.98
N GLU A 11 -30.21 13.34 -30.16
CA GLU A 11 -29.91 13.08 -28.76
C GLU A 11 -28.65 12.22 -28.71
N GLN A 12 -27.55 12.80 -28.25
CA GLN A 12 -26.43 12.01 -27.78
C GLN A 12 -26.95 11.16 -26.60
N PRO A 13 -26.68 9.86 -26.57
CA PRO A 13 -27.03 9.07 -25.42
C PRO A 13 -26.30 9.67 -24.22
N SER A 14 -27.04 10.18 -23.23
CA SER A 14 -26.51 10.52 -21.93
C SER A 14 -25.85 9.25 -21.40
N ILE A 15 -24.53 9.27 -21.32
CA ILE A 15 -23.77 8.27 -20.57
C ILE A 15 -24.26 8.44 -19.14
N CYS A 16 -25.16 7.54 -18.73
CA CYS A 16 -25.57 7.42 -17.35
C CYS A 16 -24.29 7.10 -16.60
N LYS A 17 -23.74 8.09 -15.90
CA LYS A 17 -22.60 7.89 -15.04
C LYS A 17 -23.08 6.94 -13.97
N PHE A 18 -22.76 5.67 -14.09
CA PHE A 18 -22.97 4.71 -13.01
C PHE A 18 -22.18 5.26 -11.82
N MET A 19 -22.90 5.85 -10.85
CA MET A 19 -22.27 6.31 -9.62
C MET A 19 -21.94 5.04 -8.81
N GLN A 20 -20.64 4.73 -8.70
CA GLN A 20 -20.14 3.61 -7.93
C GLN A 20 -20.63 3.72 -6.48
N GLU A 21 -21.40 2.74 -6.02
CA GLU A 21 -21.79 2.65 -4.60
C GLU A 21 -20.56 2.57 -3.71
N LYS A 22 -20.59 3.28 -2.58
CA LYS A 22 -19.42 3.34 -1.70
C LYS A 22 -19.75 3.46 -0.22
N ILE A 23 -18.82 2.96 0.58
CA ILE A 23 -18.73 3.25 2.01
C ILE A 23 -17.79 4.44 2.21
N LEU A 24 -18.26 5.46 2.93
CA LEU A 24 -17.43 6.58 3.36
C LEU A 24 -16.78 6.25 4.69
N ILE A 25 -15.46 6.38 4.79
CA ILE A 25 -14.70 6.21 6.03
C ILE A 25 -14.17 7.58 6.45
N LEU A 26 -14.61 8.07 7.62
CA LEU A 26 -14.10 9.30 8.22
C LEU A 26 -12.88 8.97 9.09
N ASP A 27 -11.74 9.53 8.71
CA ASP A 27 -10.46 9.30 9.38
C ASP A 27 -10.22 10.32 10.50
N PHE A 28 -10.06 9.81 11.72
CA PHE A 28 -9.69 10.57 12.91
C PHE A 28 -8.19 10.45 13.26
N GLY A 29 -7.37 10.00 12.31
CA GLY A 29 -5.92 9.85 12.48
C GLY A 29 -5.49 8.50 13.06
N SER A 30 -6.35 7.47 13.00
CA SER A 30 -5.99 6.12 13.43
C SER A 30 -5.02 5.45 12.47
N GLN A 31 -4.02 4.77 13.03
CA GLN A 31 -3.16 3.87 12.25
C GLN A 31 -3.92 2.70 11.59
N TYR A 32 -5.13 2.38 12.06
CA TYR A 32 -5.96 1.28 11.57
C TYR A 32 -6.99 1.70 10.50
N THR A 33 -7.12 3.00 10.17
CA THR A 33 -8.11 3.47 9.19
C THR A 33 -7.95 2.79 7.83
N GLN A 34 -6.71 2.63 7.37
CA GLN A 34 -6.44 1.92 6.10
C GLN A 34 -6.81 0.44 6.17
N LEU A 35 -6.73 -0.20 7.33
CA LEU A 35 -7.16 -1.59 7.51
C LEU A 35 -8.68 -1.73 7.39
N ILE A 36 -9.45 -0.78 7.93
CA ILE A 36 -10.92 -0.73 7.73
C ILE A 36 -11.23 -0.71 6.23
N ALA A 37 -10.60 0.20 5.47
CA ALA A 37 -10.81 0.31 4.04
C ALA A 37 -10.43 -0.99 3.30
N ARG A 38 -9.32 -1.62 3.65
CA ARG A 38 -8.90 -2.91 3.07
C ARG A 38 -9.94 -4.00 3.30
N ARG A 39 -10.51 -4.10 4.51
CA ARG A 39 -11.58 -5.07 4.81
C ARG A 39 -12.85 -4.81 4.00
N VAL A 40 -13.24 -3.54 3.81
CA VAL A 40 -14.36 -3.18 2.92
C VAL A 40 -14.07 -3.67 1.49
N ARG A 41 -12.86 -3.43 0.98
CA ARG A 41 -12.42 -3.84 -0.38
C ARG A 41 -12.30 -5.36 -0.53
N GLU A 42 -11.94 -6.09 0.52
CA GLU A 42 -11.95 -7.56 0.54
C GLU A 42 -13.35 -8.14 0.31
N LEU A 43 -14.40 -7.40 0.70
CA LEU A 43 -15.80 -7.72 0.42
C LEU A 43 -16.26 -7.30 -0.98
N ASN A 44 -15.35 -6.89 -1.86
CA ASN A 44 -15.61 -6.35 -3.20
C ASN A 44 -16.55 -5.12 -3.20
N VAL A 45 -16.46 -4.28 -2.19
CA VAL A 45 -17.19 -3.02 -2.07
C VAL A 45 -16.21 -1.84 -2.15
N TYR A 46 -16.56 -0.82 -2.94
CA TYR A 46 -15.77 0.39 -3.02
C TYR A 46 -15.89 1.23 -1.76
N CYS A 47 -14.81 1.86 -1.33
CA CYS A 47 -14.81 2.81 -0.22
C CYS A 47 -13.80 3.94 -0.44
N GLU A 48 -14.06 5.05 0.21
CA GLU A 48 -13.17 6.22 0.25
C GLU A 48 -12.85 6.61 1.69
N ILE A 49 -11.59 6.99 1.94
CA ILE A 49 -11.15 7.56 3.21
C ILE A 49 -11.06 9.07 3.04
N HIS A 50 -11.73 9.81 3.92
CA HIS A 50 -11.66 11.26 3.98
C HIS A 50 -11.36 11.72 5.41
N PRO A 51 -10.62 12.82 5.57
CA PRO A 51 -10.43 13.43 6.88
C PRO A 51 -11.78 13.83 7.50
N TYR A 52 -11.94 13.60 8.80
CA TYR A 52 -13.18 13.90 9.55
C TYR A 52 -13.65 15.35 9.42
N ASN A 53 -12.71 16.29 9.23
CA ASN A 53 -12.95 17.73 9.12
C ASN A 53 -13.12 18.23 7.67
N ASN A 54 -13.02 17.34 6.69
CA ASN A 54 -13.23 17.65 5.28
C ASN A 54 -13.91 16.48 4.56
N PRO A 55 -15.12 16.05 4.99
CA PRO A 55 -15.86 15.00 4.32
C PRO A 55 -16.35 15.49 2.95
N PRO A 56 -16.57 14.57 1.98
CA PRO A 56 -17.21 14.92 0.73
C PRO A 56 -18.69 15.28 0.97
N ALA A 57 -19.31 15.94 0.00
CA ALA A 57 -20.76 16.10 0.00
C ALA A 57 -21.45 14.72 0.00
N ILE A 58 -22.47 14.57 0.85
CA ILE A 58 -23.24 13.34 0.92
C ILE A 58 -24.15 13.25 -0.31
N ASP A 59 -24.02 12.18 -1.08
CA ASP A 59 -24.82 11.89 -2.27
C ASP A 59 -25.38 10.45 -2.25
N GLU A 60 -26.16 10.09 -3.24
CA GLU A 60 -26.82 8.78 -3.34
C GLU A 60 -25.87 7.59 -3.50
N SER A 61 -24.59 7.83 -3.85
CA SER A 61 -23.59 6.79 -3.96
C SER A 61 -23.07 6.31 -2.59
N ILE A 62 -23.20 7.15 -1.55
CA ILE A 62 -22.77 6.80 -0.20
C ILE A 62 -23.85 5.96 0.48
N LYS A 63 -23.60 4.67 0.64
CA LYS A 63 -24.54 3.71 1.23
C LYS A 63 -24.42 3.58 2.74
N GLY A 64 -23.29 3.95 3.30
CA GLY A 64 -23.03 3.92 4.74
C GLY A 64 -21.73 4.64 5.10
N VAL A 65 -21.59 4.93 6.38
CA VAL A 65 -20.44 5.66 6.92
C VAL A 65 -19.79 4.88 8.06
N ILE A 66 -18.46 4.83 8.08
CA ILE A 66 -17.67 4.27 9.18
C ILE A 66 -16.83 5.39 9.80
N LEU A 67 -16.95 5.57 11.10
CA LEU A 67 -16.09 6.45 11.90
C LEU A 67 -14.92 5.62 12.43
N SER A 68 -13.70 6.00 12.13
CA SER A 68 -12.50 5.26 12.53
C SER A 68 -12.15 5.42 14.01
N GLY A 69 -11.10 4.77 14.45
CA GLY A 69 -10.42 5.06 15.72
C GLY A 69 -9.66 6.38 15.67
N SER A 70 -9.10 6.79 16.80
CA SER A 70 -8.26 7.98 16.93
C SER A 70 -7.20 7.80 18.02
N PRO A 71 -6.03 8.45 17.93
CA PRO A 71 -5.09 8.54 19.06
C PRO A 71 -5.54 9.50 20.16
N PHE A 72 -6.59 10.31 19.92
CA PHE A 72 -7.14 11.28 20.87
C PHE A 72 -8.20 10.65 21.79
N SER A 73 -8.40 11.25 22.97
CA SER A 73 -9.58 11.00 23.80
C SER A 73 -10.73 11.92 23.37
N VAL A 74 -11.97 11.42 23.41
CA VAL A 74 -13.17 12.28 23.20
C VAL A 74 -13.33 13.37 24.26
N ARG A 75 -12.58 13.29 25.36
CA ARG A 75 -12.56 14.24 26.48
C ARG A 75 -11.52 15.34 26.30
N ASP A 76 -10.64 15.21 25.29
CA ASP A 76 -9.61 16.22 25.03
C ASP A 76 -10.23 17.49 24.42
N GLU A 77 -9.73 18.67 24.78
CA GLU A 77 -10.17 19.94 24.19
C GLU A 77 -9.98 19.99 22.67
N LYS A 78 -9.03 19.23 22.15
CA LYS A 78 -8.70 19.12 20.71
C LYS A 78 -9.22 17.83 20.09
N ALA A 79 -10.18 17.17 20.72
CA ALA A 79 -10.79 15.95 20.21
C ALA A 79 -11.34 16.18 18.78
N PRO A 80 -11.13 15.25 17.84
CA PRO A 80 -11.73 15.31 16.51
C PRO A 80 -13.25 15.20 16.60
N ILE A 81 -13.97 16.24 16.26
CA ILE A 81 -15.44 16.29 16.28
C ILE A 81 -15.95 16.51 14.86
N PRO A 82 -16.51 15.47 14.19
CA PRO A 82 -17.12 15.61 12.87
C PRO A 82 -18.52 16.21 12.96
N ASP A 83 -18.96 16.86 11.89
CA ASP A 83 -20.38 17.18 11.71
C ASP A 83 -21.09 15.93 11.15
N LEU A 84 -21.97 15.34 11.95
CA LEU A 84 -22.78 14.17 11.60
C LEU A 84 -24.23 14.51 11.24
N SER A 85 -24.58 15.78 11.08
CA SER A 85 -25.96 16.24 10.86
C SER A 85 -26.61 15.65 9.59
N GLU A 86 -25.81 15.40 8.54
CA GLU A 86 -26.25 14.80 7.29
C GLU A 86 -26.09 13.27 7.26
N ILE A 87 -25.58 12.66 8.32
CA ILE A 87 -25.22 11.23 8.38
C ILE A 87 -26.07 10.50 9.42
N LYS A 88 -25.99 10.91 10.70
CA LYS A 88 -26.66 10.21 11.80
C LYS A 88 -28.18 10.22 11.65
N GLY A 89 -28.79 9.03 11.73
CA GLY A 89 -30.22 8.82 11.55
C GLY A 89 -30.71 8.92 10.09
N LYS A 90 -29.83 9.23 9.13
CA LYS A 90 -30.15 9.33 7.69
C LYS A 90 -29.48 8.21 6.89
N LEU A 91 -28.26 7.82 7.26
CA LEU A 91 -27.49 6.75 6.64
C LEU A 91 -27.08 5.71 7.68
N PRO A 92 -26.85 4.46 7.29
CA PRO A 92 -26.19 3.49 8.15
C PRO A 92 -24.84 4.00 8.63
N LEU A 93 -24.62 3.94 9.96
CA LEU A 93 -23.44 4.50 10.61
C LEU A 93 -22.83 3.51 11.58
N LEU A 94 -21.52 3.24 11.44
CA LEU A 94 -20.74 2.40 12.35
C LEU A 94 -19.60 3.22 12.97
N GLY A 95 -19.60 3.35 14.29
CA GLY A 95 -18.45 3.88 15.04
C GLY A 95 -17.53 2.76 15.49
N VAL A 96 -16.23 2.87 15.20
CA VAL A 96 -15.19 1.93 15.62
C VAL A 96 -14.29 2.61 16.65
N CYS A 97 -14.10 2.03 17.82
CA CYS A 97 -13.25 2.51 18.91
C CYS A 97 -13.56 3.97 19.27
N TYR A 98 -12.74 4.94 18.88
CA TYR A 98 -13.01 6.36 19.07
C TYR A 98 -14.36 6.79 18.47
N GLY A 99 -14.71 6.31 17.28
CA GLY A 99 -15.98 6.59 16.63
C GLY A 99 -17.18 6.16 17.48
N ALA A 100 -17.10 5.02 18.18
CA ALA A 100 -18.13 4.56 19.12
C ALA A 100 -18.18 5.43 20.37
N GLN A 101 -17.02 5.78 20.94
CA GLN A 101 -16.92 6.68 22.08
C GLN A 101 -17.47 8.07 21.75
N HIS A 102 -17.18 8.59 20.56
CA HIS A 102 -17.71 9.87 20.08
C HIS A 102 -19.25 9.84 20.01
N LEU A 103 -19.83 8.78 19.42
CA LEU A 103 -21.30 8.62 19.38
C LEU A 103 -21.91 8.57 20.79
N ALA A 104 -21.29 7.86 21.73
CA ALA A 104 -21.80 7.81 23.10
C ALA A 104 -21.66 9.19 23.80
N HIS A 105 -20.49 9.82 23.73
CA HIS A 105 -20.18 11.06 24.41
C HIS A 105 -21.04 12.24 23.94
N CYS A 106 -21.16 12.44 22.62
CA CYS A 106 -21.88 13.59 22.04
C CYS A 106 -23.40 13.50 22.20
N PHE A 107 -23.96 12.32 22.49
CA PHE A 107 -25.39 12.13 22.64
C PHE A 107 -25.85 11.83 24.08
N GLY A 108 -25.03 12.22 25.07
CA GLY A 108 -25.40 12.24 26.48
C GLY A 108 -24.98 11.01 27.29
N GLY A 109 -24.13 10.15 26.74
CA GLY A 109 -23.40 9.11 27.45
C GLY A 109 -22.19 9.67 28.20
N GLU A 110 -21.47 8.80 28.87
CA GLU A 110 -20.29 9.14 29.65
C GLU A 110 -19.12 8.24 29.25
N VAL A 111 -18.01 8.86 28.87
CA VAL A 111 -16.76 8.19 28.52
C VAL A 111 -15.70 8.59 29.52
N MET A 112 -15.09 7.60 30.15
CA MET A 112 -14.10 7.78 31.21
C MET A 112 -12.76 7.16 30.82
N ALA A 113 -11.68 7.60 31.48
CA ALA A 113 -10.42 6.88 31.40
C ALA A 113 -10.62 5.48 31.99
N SER A 114 -10.26 4.45 31.24
CA SER A 114 -10.29 3.09 31.78
C SER A 114 -9.26 2.95 32.90
N ASN A 115 -9.69 2.39 34.03
CA ASN A 115 -8.80 2.05 35.14
C ASN A 115 -7.83 0.91 34.79
N LYS A 116 -8.15 0.12 33.77
CA LYS A 116 -7.30 -0.91 33.16
C LYS A 116 -7.07 -0.52 31.71
N ARG A 117 -5.82 -0.48 31.29
CA ARG A 117 -5.49 -0.31 29.88
C ARG A 117 -5.93 -1.56 29.13
N GLU A 118 -6.90 -1.40 28.23
CA GLU A 118 -7.47 -2.49 27.44
C GLU A 118 -6.75 -2.55 26.09
N TYR A 119 -5.60 -3.21 26.09
CA TYR A 119 -4.80 -3.45 24.89
C TYR A 119 -4.60 -4.94 24.69
N GLY A 120 -4.99 -5.44 23.53
CA GLY A 120 -4.76 -6.83 23.14
C GLY A 120 -6.03 -7.65 22.92
N ARG A 121 -5.92 -8.94 23.15
CA ARG A 121 -6.99 -9.91 22.90
C ARG A 121 -7.99 -9.92 24.04
N ALA A 122 -9.27 -9.83 23.69
CA ALA A 122 -10.39 -10.06 24.59
C ALA A 122 -11.39 -11.04 23.94
N ASN A 123 -12.25 -11.67 24.72
CA ASN A 123 -13.31 -12.54 24.20
C ASN A 123 -14.68 -11.94 24.55
N LEU A 124 -15.62 -12.02 23.60
CA LEU A 124 -16.99 -11.60 23.83
C LEU A 124 -17.69 -12.54 24.81
N THR A 125 -18.10 -12.01 25.96
CA THR A 125 -18.83 -12.76 27.01
C THR A 125 -20.35 -12.68 26.84
N SER A 126 -20.84 -11.71 26.05
CA SER A 126 -22.23 -11.52 25.71
C SER A 126 -22.32 -11.07 24.25
N VAL A 127 -23.26 -11.63 23.48
CA VAL A 127 -23.53 -11.29 22.08
C VAL A 127 -25.04 -11.37 21.83
N ASP A 128 -25.65 -10.27 21.43
CA ASP A 128 -27.06 -10.24 20.98
C ASP A 128 -27.14 -10.53 19.47
N ASN A 129 -27.30 -11.78 19.11
CA ASN A 129 -27.45 -12.22 17.72
C ASN A 129 -28.76 -11.74 17.03
N SER A 130 -29.69 -11.10 17.76
CA SER A 130 -30.83 -10.42 17.15
C SER A 130 -30.48 -9.05 16.56
N CYS A 131 -29.34 -8.48 17.00
CA CYS A 131 -28.75 -7.29 16.41
C CYS A 131 -28.19 -7.61 15.01
N ALA A 132 -28.63 -6.87 13.99
CA ALA A 132 -28.21 -7.12 12.61
C ALA A 132 -26.69 -7.10 12.43
N LEU A 133 -25.99 -6.19 13.14
CA LEU A 133 -24.52 -6.08 13.10
C LEU A 133 -23.81 -7.34 13.60
N LEU A 134 -24.37 -8.00 14.63
CA LEU A 134 -23.73 -9.14 15.32
C LEU A 134 -24.28 -10.49 14.88
N LYS A 135 -25.06 -10.53 13.82
CA LYS A 135 -25.65 -11.77 13.29
C LYS A 135 -24.55 -12.76 12.93
N GLY A 136 -24.61 -13.95 13.52
CA GLY A 136 -23.64 -15.03 13.27
C GLY A 136 -22.31 -14.89 13.99
N ILE A 137 -22.13 -13.87 14.84
CA ILE A 137 -20.95 -13.75 15.71
C ILE A 137 -21.09 -14.72 16.90
N SER A 138 -20.04 -15.48 17.13
CA SER A 138 -20.03 -16.52 18.17
C SER A 138 -19.80 -15.93 19.58
N LEU A 139 -20.45 -16.52 20.58
CA LEU A 139 -20.06 -16.30 21.96
C LEU A 139 -18.59 -16.77 22.15
N ASN A 140 -17.80 -16.04 22.90
CA ASN A 140 -16.35 -16.21 23.07
C ASN A 140 -15.51 -15.89 21.80
N SER A 141 -16.09 -15.30 20.76
CA SER A 141 -15.30 -14.77 19.63
C SER A 141 -14.20 -13.82 20.13
N GLN A 142 -12.98 -14.03 19.66
CA GLN A 142 -11.85 -13.17 20.00
C GLN A 142 -11.93 -11.85 19.24
N VAL A 143 -11.79 -10.75 19.98
CA VAL A 143 -11.74 -9.38 19.46
C VAL A 143 -10.46 -8.68 19.91
N TRP A 144 -10.05 -7.65 19.15
CA TRP A 144 -8.86 -6.85 19.48
C TRP A 144 -9.27 -5.52 20.08
N MET A 145 -8.83 -5.27 21.32
CA MET A 145 -9.00 -4.00 22.03
C MET A 145 -7.76 -3.14 21.88
N SER A 146 -7.94 -1.82 21.72
CA SER A 146 -6.83 -0.85 21.62
C SER A 146 -7.29 0.54 22.06
N HIS A 147 -7.73 0.68 23.31
CA HIS A 147 -8.23 1.96 23.80
C HIS A 147 -7.84 2.22 25.26
N GLY A 148 -7.64 3.50 25.60
CA GLY A 148 -7.38 3.99 26.96
C GLY A 148 -8.61 4.54 27.65
N ASP A 149 -9.70 4.79 26.92
CA ASP A 149 -10.99 5.28 27.42
C ASP A 149 -12.06 4.22 27.21
N THR A 150 -13.04 4.15 28.10
CA THR A 150 -14.17 3.22 28.01
C THR A 150 -15.50 3.97 28.10
N ILE A 151 -16.55 3.45 27.47
CA ILE A 151 -17.90 3.97 27.60
C ILE A 151 -18.48 3.42 28.92
N GLU A 152 -18.58 4.29 29.92
CA GLU A 152 -19.09 3.92 31.24
C GLU A 152 -20.63 3.91 31.28
N ARG A 153 -21.25 4.93 30.69
CA ARG A 153 -22.71 5.04 30.68
C ARG A 153 -23.23 5.37 29.27
N MET A 154 -24.18 4.55 28.82
CA MET A 154 -24.85 4.73 27.54
C MET A 154 -25.92 5.86 27.60
N PRO A 155 -26.19 6.56 26.48
CA PRO A 155 -27.38 7.39 26.34
C PRO A 155 -28.68 6.54 26.45
N ALA A 156 -29.83 7.20 26.73
CA ALA A 156 -31.08 6.51 27.08
C ALA A 156 -31.66 5.59 25.99
N ASN A 157 -31.40 5.91 24.70
CA ASN A 157 -31.89 5.14 23.54
C ASN A 157 -30.86 4.21 22.94
N TYR A 158 -29.76 3.93 23.65
CA TYR A 158 -28.71 3.02 23.21
C TYR A 158 -28.86 1.68 23.92
N LYS A 159 -28.84 0.60 23.14
CA LYS A 159 -28.89 -0.78 23.63
C LYS A 159 -27.54 -1.44 23.48
N VAL A 160 -27.00 -1.97 24.60
CA VAL A 160 -25.79 -2.78 24.57
C VAL A 160 -26.07 -4.09 23.83
N THR A 161 -25.22 -4.45 22.89
CA THR A 161 -25.38 -5.63 22.04
C THR A 161 -24.25 -6.66 22.22
N ALA A 162 -23.09 -6.26 22.74
CA ALA A 162 -22.03 -7.18 23.14
C ALA A 162 -21.20 -6.63 24.31
N SER A 163 -20.62 -7.53 25.09
CA SER A 163 -19.74 -7.22 26.22
C SER A 163 -18.51 -8.14 26.21
N THR A 164 -17.44 -7.70 26.87
CA THR A 164 -16.29 -8.56 27.24
C THR A 164 -16.22 -8.68 28.76
N ALA A 165 -15.24 -9.40 29.29
CA ALA A 165 -15.06 -9.53 30.73
C ALA A 165 -14.72 -8.19 31.42
N ASP A 166 -14.03 -7.30 30.71
CA ASP A 166 -13.55 -6.01 31.23
C ASP A 166 -14.34 -4.81 30.69
N VAL A 167 -15.06 -4.95 29.56
CA VAL A 167 -15.82 -3.89 28.88
C VAL A 167 -17.29 -4.29 28.79
N GLU A 168 -18.14 -3.73 29.63
CA GLU A 168 -19.58 -3.99 29.62
C GLU A 168 -20.23 -3.48 28.31
N ASN A 169 -19.84 -2.29 27.85
CA ASN A 169 -20.38 -1.60 26.69
C ASN A 169 -19.48 -1.81 25.44
N ALA A 170 -19.10 -3.08 25.13
CA ALA A 170 -18.19 -3.37 24.03
C ALA A 170 -18.81 -3.15 22.64
N ALA A 171 -20.13 -3.32 22.52
CA ALA A 171 -20.88 -2.95 21.31
C ALA A 171 -22.27 -2.48 21.68
N PHE A 172 -22.84 -1.60 20.84
CA PHE A 172 -24.19 -1.06 21.00
C PHE A 172 -24.89 -0.77 19.68
N ALA A 173 -26.20 -0.68 19.71
CA ALA A 173 -27.07 -0.18 18.64
C ALA A 173 -27.95 0.93 19.17
N ILE A 174 -28.31 1.90 18.33
CA ILE A 174 -29.26 2.96 18.68
C ILE A 174 -30.66 2.51 18.25
N GLU A 175 -31.61 2.54 19.19
CA GLU A 175 -32.99 2.16 18.91
C GLU A 175 -33.66 3.12 17.91
N GLY A 176 -34.26 2.58 16.86
CA GLY A 176 -34.92 3.36 15.81
C GLY A 176 -33.98 3.94 14.75
N GLU A 177 -32.68 3.65 14.81
CA GLU A 177 -31.67 4.08 13.82
C GLU A 177 -30.85 2.90 13.33
N THR A 178 -30.24 3.04 12.15
CA THR A 178 -29.21 2.11 11.64
C THR A 178 -27.81 2.57 12.06
N THR A 179 -27.67 2.91 13.34
CA THR A 179 -26.42 3.43 13.94
C THR A 179 -25.91 2.45 14.99
N TYR A 180 -24.64 2.09 14.86
CA TYR A 180 -23.96 1.10 15.69
C TYR A 180 -22.62 1.62 16.18
N GLY A 181 -22.16 1.11 17.31
CA GLY A 181 -20.81 1.38 17.83
C GLY A 181 -20.18 0.11 18.38
N ILE A 182 -18.89 -0.03 18.17
CA ILE A 182 -18.06 -1.10 18.71
C ILE A 182 -16.77 -0.52 19.28
N GLN A 183 -16.36 -0.93 20.46
CA GLN A 183 -15.11 -0.45 21.05
C GLN A 183 -13.88 -1.23 20.60
N PHE A 184 -14.05 -2.43 20.06
CA PHE A 184 -12.98 -3.25 19.50
C PHE A 184 -12.77 -2.97 18.00
N HIS A 185 -11.67 -3.49 17.47
CA HIS A 185 -11.24 -3.32 16.09
C HIS A 185 -11.55 -4.57 15.24
N PRO A 186 -12.64 -4.60 14.48
CA PRO A 186 -13.00 -5.75 13.63
C PRO A 186 -12.06 -5.91 12.44
N GLU A 187 -11.39 -4.83 12.03
CA GLU A 187 -10.48 -4.79 10.89
C GLU A 187 -9.15 -5.49 11.14
N VAL A 188 -8.77 -5.66 12.41
CA VAL A 188 -7.48 -6.26 12.79
C VAL A 188 -7.56 -7.78 12.69
N TYR A 189 -6.48 -8.41 12.21
CA TYR A 189 -6.38 -9.86 12.05
C TYR A 189 -6.73 -10.67 13.31
N HIS A 190 -6.46 -10.10 14.50
CA HIS A 190 -6.74 -10.75 15.78
C HIS A 190 -8.24 -10.78 16.17
N SER A 191 -9.10 -10.04 15.47
CA SER A 191 -10.56 -10.16 15.58
C SER A 191 -11.03 -11.25 14.63
N THR A 192 -11.21 -12.47 15.17
CA THR A 192 -11.38 -13.69 14.35
C THR A 192 -12.60 -13.69 13.45
N GLU A 193 -13.70 -13.09 13.90
CA GLU A 193 -14.95 -12.93 13.14
C GLU A 193 -15.20 -11.48 12.71
N GLY A 194 -14.14 -10.65 12.71
CA GLY A 194 -14.25 -9.22 12.36
C GLY A 194 -14.75 -8.99 10.93
N ILE A 195 -14.37 -9.86 9.98
CA ILE A 195 -14.85 -9.76 8.59
C ILE A 195 -16.34 -10.05 8.48
N VAL A 196 -16.89 -10.98 9.27
CA VAL A 196 -18.33 -11.28 9.30
C VAL A 196 -19.11 -10.09 9.82
N LEU A 197 -18.62 -9.43 10.88
CA LEU A 197 -19.22 -8.20 11.42
C LEU A 197 -19.26 -7.08 10.37
N LEU A 198 -18.15 -6.86 9.68
CA LEU A 198 -18.07 -5.85 8.63
C LEU A 198 -18.95 -6.20 7.43
N GLU A 199 -19.05 -7.48 7.05
CA GLU A 199 -19.98 -7.93 6.00
C GLU A 199 -21.45 -7.68 6.40
N ASN A 200 -21.81 -7.98 7.65
CA ASN A 200 -23.14 -7.66 8.17
C ASN A 200 -23.47 -6.18 8.04
N PHE A 201 -22.52 -5.29 8.36
CA PHE A 201 -22.72 -3.85 8.21
C PHE A 201 -22.78 -3.43 6.74
N ILE A 202 -21.76 -3.77 5.96
CA ILE A 202 -21.54 -3.24 4.61
C ILE A 202 -22.54 -3.82 3.60
N VAL A 203 -22.69 -5.15 3.60
CA VAL A 203 -23.57 -5.84 2.67
C VAL A 203 -24.99 -5.98 3.24
N GLY A 204 -25.09 -6.38 4.52
CA GLY A 204 -26.39 -6.66 5.14
C GLY A 204 -27.17 -5.41 5.48
N ILE A 205 -26.57 -4.40 6.10
CA ILE A 205 -27.24 -3.20 6.61
C ILE A 205 -27.20 -2.06 5.59
N CYS A 206 -26.02 -1.77 5.00
CA CYS A 206 -25.88 -0.73 3.98
C CYS A 206 -26.43 -1.15 2.62
N GLY A 207 -26.56 -2.45 2.36
CA GLY A 207 -27.07 -2.99 1.09
C GLY A 207 -26.15 -2.74 -0.10
N CYS A 208 -24.84 -2.62 0.13
CA CYS A 208 -23.86 -2.41 -0.94
C CYS A 208 -23.80 -3.62 -1.87
N SER A 209 -23.74 -3.35 -3.18
CA SER A 209 -23.37 -4.35 -4.19
C SER A 209 -21.89 -4.70 -4.07
N GLN A 210 -21.57 -6.00 -4.29
CA GLN A 210 -20.19 -6.51 -4.25
C GLN A 210 -19.59 -6.55 -5.66
N ASP A 211 -19.63 -5.42 -6.35
CA ASP A 211 -19.25 -5.26 -7.77
C ASP A 211 -17.87 -4.63 -7.98
N TRP A 212 -17.17 -4.24 -6.92
CA TRP A 212 -15.80 -3.78 -6.97
C TRP A 212 -14.83 -4.95 -7.19
N THR A 213 -14.86 -5.48 -8.41
CA THR A 213 -14.02 -6.62 -8.82
C THR A 213 -12.87 -6.17 -9.71
N PRO A 214 -11.76 -6.94 -9.80
CA PRO A 214 -10.66 -6.61 -10.69
C PRO A 214 -11.09 -6.41 -12.14
N ASP A 215 -11.98 -7.24 -12.66
CA ASP A 215 -12.44 -7.16 -14.05
C ASP A 215 -13.29 -5.91 -14.30
N ALA A 216 -14.24 -5.61 -13.42
CA ALA A 216 -15.04 -4.38 -13.49
C ALA A 216 -14.16 -3.13 -13.40
N PHE A 217 -13.16 -3.14 -12.51
CA PHE A 217 -12.18 -2.06 -12.41
C PHE A 217 -11.40 -1.87 -13.73
N VAL A 218 -10.91 -2.95 -14.33
CA VAL A 218 -10.17 -2.88 -15.62
C VAL A 218 -11.04 -2.28 -16.71
N GLU A 219 -12.27 -2.76 -16.87
CA GLU A 219 -13.19 -2.29 -17.90
C GLU A 219 -13.50 -0.80 -17.74
N THR A 220 -13.87 -0.38 -16.52
CA THR A 220 -14.21 1.01 -16.22
C THR A 220 -13.01 1.93 -16.41
N THR A 221 -11.85 1.57 -15.81
CA THR A 221 -10.63 2.38 -15.88
C THR A 221 -10.12 2.53 -17.32
N VAL A 222 -10.14 1.46 -18.11
CA VAL A 222 -9.74 1.52 -19.53
C VAL A 222 -10.67 2.44 -20.33
N ALA A 223 -11.97 2.39 -20.09
CA ALA A 223 -12.94 3.29 -20.74
C ALA A 223 -12.70 4.76 -20.35
N GLU A 224 -12.50 5.04 -19.07
CA GLU A 224 -12.19 6.39 -18.56
C GLU A 224 -10.87 6.93 -19.13
N LEU A 225 -9.80 6.12 -19.10
CA LEU A 225 -8.51 6.49 -19.68
C LEU A 225 -8.61 6.79 -21.17
N LYS A 226 -9.36 5.97 -21.92
CA LYS A 226 -9.59 6.19 -23.34
C LYS A 226 -10.34 7.51 -23.62
N ALA A 227 -11.34 7.81 -22.80
CA ALA A 227 -12.09 9.07 -22.90
C ALA A 227 -11.24 10.29 -22.52
N GLN A 228 -10.38 10.16 -21.51
CA GLN A 228 -9.51 11.24 -21.02
C GLN A 228 -8.35 11.54 -21.95
N LEU A 229 -7.70 10.50 -22.48
CA LEU A 229 -6.43 10.60 -23.22
C LEU A 229 -6.66 10.72 -24.74
N GLY A 230 -7.72 10.12 -25.27
CA GLY A 230 -7.97 10.07 -26.72
C GLY A 230 -6.77 9.51 -27.48
N ASP A 231 -6.29 10.26 -28.47
CA ASP A 231 -5.12 9.91 -29.29
C ASP A 231 -3.80 10.57 -28.79
N GLU A 232 -3.81 11.16 -27.60
CA GLU A 232 -2.63 11.82 -27.03
C GLU A 232 -1.59 10.81 -26.56
N ARG A 233 -0.30 11.21 -26.63
CA ARG A 233 0.82 10.37 -26.21
C ARG A 233 1.06 10.48 -24.71
N VAL A 234 1.30 9.33 -24.09
CA VAL A 234 1.62 9.18 -22.68
C VAL A 234 3.02 8.62 -22.53
N ILE A 235 3.81 9.19 -21.63
CA ILE A 235 5.12 8.65 -21.21
C ILE A 235 4.94 8.01 -19.85
N LEU A 236 5.53 6.85 -19.63
CA LEU A 236 5.51 6.15 -18.35
C LEU A 236 6.90 5.63 -17.98
N GLY A 237 7.39 5.99 -16.81
CA GLY A 237 8.58 5.39 -16.21
C GLY A 237 8.26 4.00 -15.66
N LEU A 238 9.00 2.98 -16.11
CA LEU A 238 8.90 1.64 -15.58
C LEU A 238 9.98 1.39 -14.53
N SER A 239 9.60 0.81 -13.39
CA SER A 239 10.53 0.47 -12.31
C SER A 239 10.85 -1.03 -12.22
N GLY A 240 10.27 -1.85 -13.11
CA GLY A 240 10.31 -3.31 -12.98
C GLY A 240 9.37 -3.86 -11.88
N GLY A 241 8.68 -3.00 -11.14
CA GLY A 241 7.72 -3.35 -10.11
C GLY A 241 6.32 -3.64 -10.65
N VAL A 242 5.48 -4.30 -9.83
CA VAL A 242 4.11 -4.68 -10.22
C VAL A 242 3.24 -3.46 -10.52
N ASP A 243 3.37 -2.37 -9.77
CA ASP A 243 2.50 -1.19 -9.93
C ASP A 243 2.73 -0.51 -11.28
N SER A 244 3.98 -0.19 -11.61
CA SER A 244 4.32 0.40 -12.91
C SER A 244 3.94 -0.52 -14.08
N THR A 245 4.05 -1.84 -13.89
CA THR A 245 3.65 -2.82 -14.91
C THR A 245 2.14 -2.84 -15.13
N VAL A 246 1.34 -2.87 -14.05
CA VAL A 246 -0.13 -2.86 -14.14
C VAL A 246 -0.63 -1.52 -14.70
N ALA A 247 -0.02 -0.40 -14.30
CA ALA A 247 -0.32 0.91 -14.87
C ALA A 247 -0.04 0.94 -16.40
N ALA A 248 1.12 0.39 -16.82
CA ALA A 248 1.46 0.28 -18.24
C ALA A 248 0.43 -0.55 -19.01
N MET A 249 -0.01 -1.67 -18.46
CA MET A 249 -0.99 -2.54 -19.12
C MET A 249 -2.37 -1.88 -19.26
N LEU A 250 -2.85 -1.17 -18.23
CA LEU A 250 -4.10 -0.41 -18.30
C LEU A 250 -4.04 0.69 -19.36
N LEU A 251 -2.96 1.47 -19.35
CA LEU A 251 -2.71 2.51 -20.36
C LEU A 251 -2.58 1.91 -21.76
N HIS A 252 -1.85 0.80 -21.91
CA HIS A 252 -1.71 0.12 -23.19
C HIS A 252 -3.05 -0.39 -23.73
N LYS A 253 -3.91 -0.95 -22.86
CA LYS A 253 -5.28 -1.34 -23.25
C LYS A 253 -6.12 -0.14 -23.69
N ALA A 254 -5.92 1.03 -23.09
CA ALA A 254 -6.67 2.23 -23.41
C ALA A 254 -6.21 2.94 -24.71
N ILE A 255 -4.89 3.15 -24.88
CA ILE A 255 -4.32 3.99 -25.94
C ILE A 255 -3.32 3.27 -26.85
N GLY A 256 -3.07 1.98 -26.64
CA GLY A 256 -2.22 1.15 -27.48
C GLY A 256 -0.81 1.73 -27.68
N LYS A 257 -0.42 1.94 -28.94
CA LYS A 257 0.91 2.42 -29.34
C LYS A 257 1.24 3.87 -28.92
N ASN A 258 0.26 4.63 -28.44
CA ASN A 258 0.47 5.98 -27.92
C ASN A 258 1.06 5.99 -26.51
N LEU A 259 1.22 4.81 -25.88
CA LEU A 259 1.99 4.65 -24.66
C LEU A 259 3.47 4.42 -24.98
N TYR A 260 4.34 5.26 -24.43
CA TYR A 260 5.80 5.16 -24.49
C TYR A 260 6.33 4.91 -23.10
N CYS A 261 6.95 3.76 -22.91
CA CYS A 261 7.53 3.36 -21.62
C CYS A 261 9.04 3.57 -21.64
N ILE A 262 9.60 4.07 -20.54
CA ILE A 262 11.04 4.26 -20.36
C ILE A 262 11.47 3.42 -19.16
N PHE A 263 12.44 2.53 -19.35
CA PHE A 263 13.04 1.73 -18.30
C PHE A 263 14.53 2.06 -18.19
N VAL A 264 14.94 2.61 -17.05
CA VAL A 264 16.31 3.10 -16.83
C VAL A 264 17.11 2.07 -16.04
N ASP A 265 18.27 1.65 -16.57
CA ASP A 265 19.32 1.00 -15.80
C ASP A 265 20.17 2.08 -15.13
N ASN A 266 20.06 2.17 -13.82
CA ASN A 266 20.85 3.07 -13.01
C ASN A 266 22.20 2.46 -12.55
N GLY A 267 22.57 1.28 -13.08
CA GLY A 267 23.75 0.53 -12.65
C GLY A 267 23.65 -0.08 -11.24
N LEU A 268 22.50 0.06 -10.56
CA LEU A 268 22.25 -0.43 -9.20
C LEU A 268 21.11 -1.48 -9.18
N LEU A 269 20.70 -1.97 -10.34
CA LEU A 269 19.75 -3.07 -10.47
C LEU A 269 20.38 -4.40 -10.06
N ARG A 270 19.56 -5.42 -9.84
CA ARG A 270 20.00 -6.80 -9.63
C ARG A 270 20.73 -7.33 -10.88
N LYS A 271 21.51 -8.36 -10.70
CA LYS A 271 22.20 -9.03 -11.82
C LYS A 271 21.22 -9.43 -12.91
N ASN A 272 21.53 -9.09 -14.15
CA ASN A 272 20.72 -9.32 -15.36
C ASN A 272 19.31 -8.71 -15.36
N GLU A 273 18.94 -7.96 -14.33
CA GLU A 273 17.56 -7.43 -14.19
C GLU A 273 17.13 -6.55 -15.35
N PHE A 274 18.02 -5.68 -15.84
CA PHE A 274 17.73 -4.79 -16.98
C PHE A 274 17.29 -5.57 -18.21
N THR A 275 18.08 -6.54 -18.62
CA THR A 275 17.80 -7.35 -19.81
C THR A 275 16.57 -8.25 -19.64
N ASP A 276 16.40 -8.82 -18.45
CA ASP A 276 15.29 -9.73 -18.16
C ASP A 276 13.94 -8.98 -18.11
N VAL A 277 13.94 -7.78 -17.53
CA VAL A 277 12.74 -6.93 -17.44
C VAL A 277 12.36 -6.40 -18.83
N LEU A 278 13.31 -5.97 -19.65
CA LEU A 278 13.02 -5.54 -21.03
C LEU A 278 12.38 -6.64 -21.85
N LYS A 279 12.97 -7.85 -21.87
CA LYS A 279 12.39 -9.02 -22.58
C LYS A 279 10.96 -9.31 -22.14
N LYS A 280 10.69 -9.17 -20.83
CA LYS A 280 9.36 -9.38 -20.29
C LYS A 280 8.37 -8.33 -20.79
N TYR A 281 8.74 -7.07 -20.80
CA TYR A 281 7.87 -5.99 -21.30
C TYR A 281 7.61 -6.12 -22.82
N GLU A 282 8.60 -6.55 -23.58
CA GLU A 282 8.43 -6.90 -25.01
C GLU A 282 7.37 -7.99 -25.18
N SER A 283 7.40 -9.05 -24.36
CA SER A 283 6.41 -10.13 -24.41
C SER A 283 4.98 -9.68 -24.09
N LEU A 284 4.80 -8.58 -23.35
CA LEU A 284 3.51 -7.94 -23.07
C LEU A 284 3.05 -7.00 -24.18
N GLY A 285 3.83 -6.83 -25.26
CA GLY A 285 3.52 -5.94 -26.38
C GLY A 285 3.66 -4.46 -26.05
N LEU A 286 4.33 -4.11 -24.95
CA LEU A 286 4.58 -2.73 -24.57
C LEU A 286 5.69 -2.10 -25.42
N ASN A 287 5.51 -0.82 -25.78
CA ASN A 287 6.55 -0.03 -26.43
C ASN A 287 7.51 0.53 -25.37
N VAL A 288 8.64 -0.15 -25.15
CA VAL A 288 9.58 0.15 -24.07
C VAL A 288 10.95 0.54 -24.63
N THR A 289 11.46 1.68 -24.21
CA THR A 289 12.85 2.10 -24.42
C THR A 289 13.66 1.81 -23.17
N GLY A 290 14.67 0.93 -23.29
CA GLY A 290 15.67 0.70 -22.25
C GLY A 290 16.80 1.72 -22.36
N VAL A 291 17.14 2.36 -21.25
CA VAL A 291 18.18 3.39 -21.16
C VAL A 291 19.26 2.93 -20.19
N ASP A 292 20.47 2.66 -20.67
CA ASP A 292 21.64 2.41 -19.84
C ASP A 292 22.24 3.73 -19.39
N ALA A 293 22.10 4.05 -18.12
CA ALA A 293 22.64 5.24 -17.48
C ALA A 293 23.58 4.92 -16.30
N GLY A 294 23.99 3.65 -16.16
CA GLY A 294 24.75 3.17 -15.01
C GLY A 294 26.00 3.98 -14.69
N GLU A 295 26.76 4.39 -15.71
CA GLU A 295 27.95 5.21 -15.52
C GLU A 295 27.63 6.59 -14.91
N LYS A 296 26.54 7.24 -15.36
CA LYS A 296 26.07 8.54 -14.84
C LYS A 296 25.76 8.44 -13.34
N PHE A 297 25.01 7.41 -12.93
CA PHE A 297 24.63 7.23 -11.51
C PHE A 297 25.82 6.86 -10.63
N ILE A 298 26.65 5.91 -11.04
CA ILE A 298 27.81 5.47 -10.24
C ILE A 298 28.80 6.61 -10.07
N SER A 299 29.07 7.39 -11.14
CA SER A 299 29.94 8.56 -11.07
C SER A 299 29.42 9.65 -10.13
N ALA A 300 28.11 9.91 -10.14
CA ALA A 300 27.51 10.88 -9.23
C ALA A 300 27.54 10.44 -7.75
N LEU A 301 27.60 9.14 -7.49
CA LEU A 301 27.67 8.56 -6.15
C LEU A 301 29.10 8.38 -5.61
N ALA A 302 30.12 8.70 -6.40
CA ALA A 302 31.52 8.51 -6.00
C ALA A 302 31.85 9.26 -4.71
N GLY A 303 32.31 8.53 -3.68
CA GLY A 303 32.68 9.07 -2.37
C GLY A 303 31.49 9.46 -1.47
N VAL A 304 30.24 9.20 -1.89
CA VAL A 304 29.05 9.49 -1.08
C VAL A 304 28.76 8.31 -0.16
N THR A 305 28.77 8.58 1.16
CA THR A 305 28.56 7.54 2.19
C THR A 305 27.25 7.75 2.98
N ASP A 306 26.68 8.96 2.95
CA ASP A 306 25.45 9.29 3.67
C ASP A 306 24.22 8.74 2.93
N PRO A 307 23.35 7.94 3.59
CA PRO A 307 22.20 7.30 2.94
C PRO A 307 21.22 8.28 2.31
N GLU A 308 20.91 9.39 2.97
CA GLU A 308 19.97 10.38 2.46
C GLU A 308 20.53 11.13 1.25
N LYS A 309 21.84 11.39 1.24
CA LYS A 309 22.51 11.98 0.08
C LYS A 309 22.49 11.01 -1.10
N LYS A 310 22.75 9.69 -0.87
CA LYS A 310 22.64 8.66 -1.91
C LYS A 310 21.25 8.68 -2.54
N ARG A 311 20.20 8.64 -1.71
CA ARG A 311 18.79 8.66 -2.19
C ARG A 311 18.49 9.90 -3.03
N LYS A 312 18.90 11.08 -2.58
CA LYS A 312 18.70 12.35 -3.30
C LYS A 312 19.44 12.38 -4.65
N ILE A 313 20.69 11.93 -4.69
CA ILE A 313 21.49 11.88 -5.92
C ILE A 313 20.85 10.91 -6.91
N ILE A 314 20.48 9.71 -6.46
CA ILE A 314 19.83 8.71 -7.31
C ILE A 314 18.49 9.25 -7.84
N GLY A 315 17.66 9.87 -6.99
CA GLY A 315 16.40 10.46 -7.40
C GLY A 315 16.58 11.57 -8.43
N ASN A 316 17.50 12.51 -8.21
CA ASN A 316 17.77 13.60 -9.13
C ASN A 316 18.31 13.10 -10.48
N ALA A 317 19.29 12.19 -10.47
CA ALA A 317 19.82 11.61 -11.69
C ALA A 317 18.75 10.85 -12.49
N PHE A 318 17.82 10.16 -11.77
CA PHE A 318 16.70 9.49 -12.41
C PHE A 318 15.77 10.48 -13.13
N VAL A 319 15.42 11.60 -12.48
CA VAL A 319 14.59 12.66 -13.07
C VAL A 319 15.27 13.26 -14.30
N GLU A 320 16.58 13.55 -14.23
CA GLU A 320 17.34 14.08 -15.35
C GLU A 320 17.35 13.13 -16.56
N VAL A 321 17.67 11.84 -16.34
CA VAL A 321 17.68 10.83 -17.42
C VAL A 321 16.28 10.66 -18.01
N PHE A 322 15.26 10.62 -17.16
CA PHE A 322 13.87 10.50 -17.61
C PHE A 322 13.43 11.71 -18.42
N ASP A 323 13.81 12.92 -18.01
CA ASP A 323 13.52 14.16 -18.74
C ASP A 323 14.21 14.18 -20.10
N GLU A 324 15.51 13.87 -20.18
CA GLU A 324 16.28 13.74 -21.41
C GLU A 324 15.60 12.78 -22.41
N GLU A 325 15.14 11.63 -21.94
CA GLU A 325 14.47 10.62 -22.78
C GLU A 325 13.05 11.05 -23.17
N SER A 326 12.34 11.71 -22.26
CA SER A 326 10.99 12.21 -22.52
C SER A 326 10.94 13.23 -23.66
N HIS A 327 11.95 14.08 -23.77
CA HIS A 327 12.06 15.07 -24.82
C HIS A 327 12.29 14.47 -26.22
N LYS A 328 12.73 13.23 -26.34
CA LYS A 328 12.85 12.50 -27.61
C LYS A 328 11.48 12.04 -28.14
N ILE A 329 10.45 12.04 -27.29
CA ILE A 329 9.09 11.62 -27.66
C ILE A 329 8.28 12.87 -28.05
N GLU A 330 8.19 13.13 -29.36
CA GLU A 330 7.47 14.29 -29.87
C GLU A 330 5.99 14.27 -29.44
N ASN A 331 5.47 15.46 -29.12
CA ASN A 331 4.06 15.69 -28.79
C ASN A 331 3.51 14.84 -27.61
N ALA A 332 4.35 14.40 -26.69
CA ALA A 332 3.89 13.82 -25.45
C ALA A 332 3.24 14.90 -24.58
N LYS A 333 2.05 14.61 -24.04
CA LYS A 333 1.29 15.54 -23.20
C LYS A 333 1.03 15.03 -21.79
N TRP A 334 1.21 13.73 -21.57
CA TRP A 334 0.86 13.08 -20.32
C TRP A 334 2.03 12.28 -19.75
N LEU A 335 2.15 12.32 -18.43
CA LEU A 335 3.00 11.44 -17.64
C LEU A 335 2.12 10.43 -16.90
N GLY A 336 2.30 9.15 -17.18
CA GLY A 336 1.71 8.07 -16.41
C GLY A 336 2.47 7.87 -15.09
N GLN A 337 1.77 7.71 -13.99
CA GLN A 337 2.34 7.37 -12.69
C GLN A 337 1.65 6.15 -12.09
N GLY A 338 2.42 5.31 -11.42
CA GLY A 338 1.94 4.13 -10.72
C GLY A 338 1.52 4.40 -9.27
N THR A 339 1.06 5.63 -8.97
CA THR A 339 0.53 6.02 -7.65
C THR A 339 -0.61 5.11 -7.25
N ILE A 340 -0.58 4.59 -6.02
CA ILE A 340 -1.63 3.74 -5.44
C ILE A 340 -2.37 4.47 -4.32
N TYR A 341 -3.51 3.92 -3.87
CA TYR A 341 -4.39 4.60 -2.92
C TYR A 341 -3.73 4.98 -1.59
N PRO A 342 -2.87 4.16 -0.96
CA PRO A 342 -2.11 4.57 0.21
C PRO A 342 -1.27 5.83 0.00
N ASP A 343 -0.64 6.00 -1.16
CA ASP A 343 0.16 7.20 -1.49
C ASP A 343 -0.73 8.46 -1.50
N VAL A 344 -1.96 8.32 -2.03
CA VAL A 344 -2.94 9.41 -2.08
C VAL A 344 -3.39 9.80 -0.67
N ILE A 345 -3.73 8.82 0.18
CA ILE A 345 -4.19 9.07 1.56
C ILE A 345 -3.10 9.75 2.38
N GLU A 346 -1.87 9.26 2.32
CA GLU A 346 -0.73 9.84 3.04
C GLU A 346 -0.46 11.29 2.64
N SER A 347 -0.74 11.64 1.37
CA SER A 347 -0.58 13.03 0.89
C SER A 347 -1.58 14.02 1.52
N VAL A 348 -2.73 13.53 2.03
CA VAL A 348 -3.84 14.33 2.57
C VAL A 348 -3.93 14.26 4.11
N SER A 349 -3.01 13.54 4.77
CA SER A 349 -3.06 13.28 6.22
C SER A 349 -3.22 14.56 7.06
N VAL A 350 -4.21 14.53 7.97
CA VAL A 350 -4.66 15.65 8.82
C VAL A 350 -3.67 16.01 9.93
N THR A 351 -2.80 15.10 10.32
CA THR A 351 -2.02 15.23 11.56
C THR A 351 -0.67 15.90 11.42
N GLY A 352 -0.22 16.27 10.20
CA GLY A 352 1.08 16.93 10.02
C GLY A 352 2.27 16.19 10.65
N GLY A 353 2.14 14.89 10.88
CA GLY A 353 3.12 14.05 11.54
C GLY A 353 4.38 13.81 10.70
N PRO A 354 5.35 13.04 11.19
CA PRO A 354 6.62 12.76 10.51
C PRO A 354 6.51 12.10 9.13
N SER A 355 5.30 11.77 8.67
CA SER A 355 5.02 11.33 7.30
C SER A 355 5.41 12.37 6.23
N GLN A 356 5.51 13.68 6.58
CA GLN A 356 6.07 14.68 5.66
C GLN A 356 7.54 14.41 5.26
N THR A 357 8.28 13.68 6.09
CA THR A 357 9.69 13.36 5.84
C THR A 357 9.88 12.10 4.97
N ILE A 358 8.85 11.23 4.90
CA ILE A 358 8.89 9.98 4.12
C ILE A 358 8.52 10.24 2.63
N LYS A 359 7.90 11.37 2.33
CA LYS A 359 7.38 11.74 0.99
C LYS A 359 8.44 12.00 -0.10
N SER A 360 9.72 12.01 0.24
CA SER A 360 10.78 12.23 -0.75
C SER A 360 10.98 11.07 -1.73
N HIS A 361 10.30 9.93 -1.53
CA HIS A 361 10.54 8.72 -2.31
C HIS A 361 9.45 8.39 -3.36
N HIS A 362 8.30 9.01 -3.29
CA HIS A 362 7.18 8.74 -4.19
C HIS A 362 6.71 10.00 -4.91
N ASN A 363 7.50 10.78 -5.48
CA ASN A 363 7.20 11.92 -6.39
C ASN A 363 5.77 12.53 -6.30
N VAL A 364 5.12 12.43 -5.13
CA VAL A 364 3.77 12.95 -4.85
C VAL A 364 3.80 14.48 -4.61
N GLY A 365 4.95 15.10 -4.86
CA GLY A 365 5.18 16.53 -4.67
C GLY A 365 5.12 17.38 -5.95
N GLY A 366 4.72 16.81 -7.07
CA GLY A 366 4.68 17.50 -8.36
C GLY A 366 5.94 17.25 -9.21
N LEU A 367 5.74 17.28 -10.51
CA LEU A 367 6.81 17.32 -11.50
C LEU A 367 7.64 18.60 -11.31
N PRO A 368 8.94 18.59 -11.64
CA PRO A 368 9.70 19.82 -11.74
C PRO A 368 8.95 20.84 -12.61
N ASP A 369 8.99 22.12 -12.23
CA ASP A 369 8.23 23.20 -12.90
C ASP A 369 8.49 23.30 -14.42
N TYR A 370 9.58 22.74 -14.92
CA TYR A 370 9.91 22.69 -16.33
C TYR A 370 9.22 21.54 -17.10
N MET A 371 8.75 20.49 -16.43
CA MET A 371 7.99 19.39 -17.02
C MET A 371 6.51 19.77 -17.16
N LYS A 372 6.10 20.24 -18.31
CA LYS A 372 4.70 20.68 -18.59
C LYS A 372 3.76 19.53 -18.95
N LEU A 373 4.01 18.32 -18.46
CA LEU A 373 3.15 17.16 -18.70
C LEU A 373 1.98 17.11 -17.71
N LYS A 374 0.80 16.74 -18.18
CA LYS A 374 -0.33 16.41 -17.32
C LYS A 374 -0.10 15.01 -16.72
N VAL A 375 -0.54 14.80 -15.50
CA VAL A 375 -0.39 13.50 -14.82
C VAL A 375 -1.63 12.64 -15.03
N VAL A 376 -1.43 11.35 -15.29
CA VAL A 376 -2.47 10.31 -15.29
C VAL A 376 -2.06 9.16 -14.39
N GLU A 377 -2.96 8.78 -13.45
CA GLU A 377 -2.70 7.84 -12.37
C GLU A 377 -3.73 6.70 -12.38
N PRO A 378 -3.52 5.66 -13.20
CA PRO A 378 -4.50 4.59 -13.37
C PRO A 378 -4.82 3.79 -12.11
N LEU A 379 -3.91 3.77 -11.12
CA LEU A 379 -3.99 2.91 -9.94
C LEU A 379 -4.34 3.66 -8.65
N LYS A 380 -4.58 4.98 -8.70
CA LYS A 380 -4.77 5.83 -7.52
C LYS A 380 -5.92 5.43 -6.59
N LEU A 381 -6.82 4.58 -7.04
CA LEU A 381 -7.95 4.07 -6.27
C LEU A 381 -7.69 2.67 -5.67
N LEU A 382 -6.55 2.03 -5.97
CA LEU A 382 -6.27 0.65 -5.59
C LEU A 382 -5.29 0.55 -4.43
N PHE A 383 -5.54 -0.36 -3.52
CA PHE A 383 -4.52 -0.86 -2.60
C PHE A 383 -3.55 -1.82 -3.31
N LYS A 384 -2.39 -2.07 -2.70
CA LYS A 384 -1.32 -2.90 -3.29
C LYS A 384 -1.76 -4.33 -3.64
N ASP A 385 -2.58 -4.93 -2.80
CA ASP A 385 -3.16 -6.25 -3.03
C ASP A 385 -4.19 -6.25 -4.17
N GLU A 386 -4.98 -5.17 -4.30
CA GLU A 386 -5.89 -4.98 -5.43
C GLU A 386 -5.12 -4.81 -6.75
N VAL A 387 -4.00 -4.06 -6.77
CA VAL A 387 -3.12 -3.96 -7.94
C VAL A 387 -2.66 -5.34 -8.40
N ARG A 388 -2.27 -6.22 -7.45
CA ARG A 388 -1.89 -7.60 -7.77
C ARG A 388 -3.07 -8.41 -8.33
N ARG A 389 -4.27 -8.26 -7.77
CA ARG A 389 -5.49 -8.91 -8.28
C ARG A 389 -5.83 -8.45 -9.70
N VAL A 390 -5.76 -7.14 -9.96
CA VAL A 390 -5.96 -6.54 -11.29
C VAL A 390 -4.89 -7.05 -12.26
N GLY A 391 -3.62 -7.13 -11.85
CA GLY A 391 -2.56 -7.70 -12.66
C GLY A 391 -2.86 -9.14 -13.10
N ARG A 392 -3.35 -9.99 -12.19
CA ARG A 392 -3.76 -11.37 -12.49
C ARG A 392 -4.92 -11.43 -13.47
N SER A 393 -5.97 -10.62 -13.26
CA SER A 393 -7.12 -10.59 -14.18
C SER A 393 -6.73 -10.12 -15.60
N MET A 394 -5.67 -9.33 -15.71
CA MET A 394 -5.11 -8.91 -17.00
C MET A 394 -4.13 -9.92 -17.62
N GLY A 395 -3.93 -11.07 -17.00
CA GLY A 395 -3.07 -12.15 -17.49
C GLY A 395 -1.58 -12.02 -17.17
N LEU A 396 -1.22 -11.17 -16.18
CA LEU A 396 0.17 -11.15 -15.69
C LEU A 396 0.50 -12.44 -14.96
N GLU A 397 1.63 -13.03 -15.31
CA GLU A 397 2.14 -14.23 -14.64
C GLU A 397 2.54 -13.93 -13.18
N ASP A 398 2.35 -14.91 -12.29
CA ASP A 398 2.66 -14.78 -10.86
C ASP A 398 4.10 -14.37 -10.56
N LYS A 399 5.07 -14.74 -11.41
CA LYS A 399 6.46 -14.29 -11.29
C LYS A 399 6.67 -12.76 -11.37
N PHE A 400 5.72 -12.02 -11.99
CA PHE A 400 5.71 -10.56 -11.99
C PHE A 400 5.03 -10.00 -10.74
N ILE A 401 3.95 -10.67 -10.33
CA ILE A 401 3.04 -10.21 -9.27
C ILE A 401 3.63 -10.46 -7.89
N ASN A 402 4.25 -11.64 -7.71
CA ASN A 402 4.81 -12.10 -6.42
C ASN A 402 6.28 -11.73 -6.24
N ARG A 403 6.81 -10.83 -7.08
CA ARG A 403 8.17 -10.32 -6.91
C ARG A 403 8.30 -9.63 -5.56
N HIS A 404 9.37 -9.99 -4.81
CA HIS A 404 9.72 -9.28 -3.58
C HIS A 404 9.87 -7.78 -3.83
N PRO A 405 9.45 -6.91 -2.90
CA PRO A 405 9.74 -5.49 -2.97
C PRO A 405 11.25 -5.26 -3.20
N PHE A 406 11.56 -4.33 -4.10
CA PHE A 406 12.92 -3.88 -4.34
C PHE A 406 12.93 -2.35 -4.27
N PRO A 407 13.84 -1.76 -3.50
CA PRO A 407 13.83 -0.34 -3.25
C PRO A 407 14.16 0.46 -4.52
N GLY A 408 13.57 1.67 -4.66
CA GLY A 408 13.83 2.55 -5.80
C GLY A 408 15.31 2.88 -6.03
N PRO A 409 16.12 3.15 -4.97
CA PRO A 409 17.56 3.34 -5.10
C PRO A 409 18.35 2.07 -5.45
N GLY A 410 17.69 0.94 -5.61
CA GLY A 410 18.32 -0.34 -5.96
C GLY A 410 19.33 -0.82 -4.91
N LEU A 411 20.41 -1.41 -5.37
CA LEU A 411 21.50 -1.89 -4.52
C LEU A 411 22.27 -0.74 -3.85
N GLY A 412 22.05 0.51 -4.24
CA GLY A 412 22.73 1.67 -3.68
C GLY A 412 22.56 1.87 -2.18
N ILE A 413 21.40 1.45 -1.61
CA ILE A 413 21.13 1.48 -0.17
C ILE A 413 21.40 0.12 0.52
N ARG A 414 21.98 -0.82 -0.21
CA ARG A 414 22.44 -2.12 0.29
C ARG A 414 23.96 -2.24 0.27
N ILE A 415 24.65 -1.23 -0.26
CA ILE A 415 26.10 -1.05 -0.15
C ILE A 415 26.36 0.03 0.90
N LEU A 416 26.70 -0.40 2.13
CA LEU A 416 26.99 0.53 3.21
C LEU A 416 28.32 1.24 2.95
N GLY A 417 28.31 2.57 3.07
CA GLY A 417 29.45 3.41 2.72
C GLY A 417 29.46 3.87 1.25
N ASP A 418 30.62 4.11 0.66
CA ASP A 418 30.76 4.56 -0.72
C ASP A 418 30.41 3.47 -1.74
N ILE A 419 29.92 3.87 -2.90
CA ILE A 419 29.52 2.98 -3.98
C ILE A 419 30.59 2.98 -5.07
N THR A 420 31.02 1.78 -5.48
CA THR A 420 31.94 1.57 -6.60
C THR A 420 31.42 0.47 -7.51
N ALA A 421 31.83 0.46 -8.77
CA ALA A 421 31.44 -0.59 -9.71
C ALA A 421 31.80 -2.01 -9.20
N GLU A 422 32.94 -2.16 -8.53
CA GLU A 422 33.38 -3.43 -7.95
C GLU A 422 32.45 -3.87 -6.80
N LYS A 423 32.05 -2.95 -5.90
CA LYS A 423 31.11 -3.25 -4.81
C LYS A 423 29.72 -3.63 -5.33
N VAL A 424 29.27 -2.95 -6.39
CA VAL A 424 28.01 -3.29 -7.05
C VAL A 424 28.07 -4.69 -7.64
N ARG A 425 29.15 -5.03 -8.36
CA ARG A 425 29.37 -6.37 -8.92
C ARG A 425 29.32 -7.44 -7.83
N ILE A 426 30.08 -7.25 -6.75
CA ILE A 426 30.10 -8.18 -5.62
C ILE A 426 28.69 -8.39 -5.06
N LEU A 427 27.96 -7.31 -4.81
CA LEU A 427 26.63 -7.41 -4.22
C LEU A 427 25.61 -8.03 -5.19
N GLN A 428 25.71 -7.74 -6.50
CA GLN A 428 24.89 -8.40 -7.52
C GLN A 428 25.08 -9.92 -7.55
N GLU A 429 26.33 -10.40 -7.46
CA GLU A 429 26.64 -11.83 -7.42
C GLU A 429 26.11 -12.49 -6.15
N VAL A 430 26.29 -11.83 -4.99
CA VAL A 430 25.80 -12.35 -3.70
C VAL A 430 24.27 -12.40 -3.67
N ASP A 431 23.61 -11.33 -4.07
CA ASP A 431 22.14 -11.25 -4.10
C ASP A 431 21.53 -12.27 -5.07
N ASP A 432 22.15 -12.47 -6.24
CA ASP A 432 21.73 -13.48 -7.22
C ASP A 432 21.81 -14.90 -6.64
N ILE A 433 22.91 -15.26 -5.96
CA ILE A 433 23.06 -16.57 -5.31
C ILE A 433 21.99 -16.76 -4.23
N PHE A 434 21.74 -15.74 -3.42
CA PHE A 434 20.79 -15.83 -2.32
C PHE A 434 19.35 -15.97 -2.84
N ILE A 435 18.92 -15.09 -3.75
CA ILE A 435 17.56 -15.08 -4.31
C ILE A 435 17.29 -16.33 -5.16
N SER A 436 18.27 -16.77 -5.95
CA SER A 436 18.15 -18.02 -6.73
C SER A 436 18.06 -19.23 -5.81
N GLY A 437 18.84 -19.26 -4.73
CA GLY A 437 18.76 -20.32 -3.72
C GLY A 437 17.40 -20.40 -3.04
N LEU A 438 16.80 -19.26 -2.67
CA LEU A 438 15.43 -19.22 -2.11
C LEU A 438 14.41 -19.81 -3.09
N LYS A 439 14.54 -19.53 -4.39
CA LYS A 439 13.65 -20.10 -5.43
C LYS A 439 13.87 -21.59 -5.63
N GLU A 440 15.14 -22.02 -5.71
CA GLU A 440 15.53 -23.43 -5.89
C GLU A 440 15.00 -24.32 -4.74
N ASP A 441 15.04 -23.84 -3.51
CA ASP A 441 14.63 -24.58 -2.31
C ASP A 441 13.16 -24.32 -1.92
N GLY A 442 12.36 -23.56 -2.74
CA GLY A 442 10.93 -23.31 -2.53
C GLY A 442 10.60 -22.33 -1.40
N LEU A 443 11.60 -21.60 -0.91
CA LEU A 443 11.47 -20.67 0.23
C LEU A 443 11.11 -19.23 -0.20
N TYR A 444 11.12 -18.93 -1.50
CA TYR A 444 10.95 -17.56 -2.01
C TYR A 444 9.58 -16.98 -1.65
N ASP A 445 8.51 -17.76 -1.82
CA ASP A 445 7.13 -17.30 -1.56
C ASP A 445 6.76 -17.28 -0.06
N GLU A 446 7.59 -17.91 0.80
CA GLU A 446 7.43 -17.87 2.25
C GLU A 446 7.98 -16.58 2.88
N VAL A 447 8.78 -15.83 2.12
CA VAL A 447 9.48 -14.62 2.55
C VAL A 447 8.85 -13.40 1.86
N TRP A 448 8.52 -12.36 2.64
CA TRP A 448 7.96 -11.13 2.07
C TRP A 448 9.00 -10.31 1.30
N GLN A 449 10.24 -10.22 1.84
CA GLN A 449 11.36 -9.55 1.20
C GLN A 449 12.68 -10.20 1.61
N ALA A 450 13.56 -10.41 0.63
CA ALA A 450 14.91 -10.87 0.86
C ALA A 450 15.93 -10.07 0.04
N GLY A 451 17.15 -9.98 0.57
CA GLY A 451 18.27 -9.33 -0.11
C GLY A 451 19.58 -9.48 0.64
N ALA A 452 20.64 -9.13 -0.04
CA ALA A 452 21.98 -9.09 0.52
C ALA A 452 22.45 -7.64 0.72
N MET A 453 23.28 -7.39 1.73
CA MET A 453 23.92 -6.11 2.05
C MET A 453 25.42 -6.28 2.06
N LEU A 454 26.15 -5.33 1.48
CA LEU A 454 27.60 -5.28 1.54
C LEU A 454 28.03 -4.36 2.69
N LEU A 455 28.74 -4.92 3.67
CA LEU A 455 29.15 -4.20 4.86
C LEU A 455 30.48 -3.47 4.63
N PRO A 456 30.72 -2.28 5.25
CA PRO A 456 31.94 -1.50 5.09
C PRO A 456 33.10 -2.02 5.98
N VAL A 457 33.17 -3.33 6.14
CA VAL A 457 34.16 -4.00 6.96
C VAL A 457 34.81 -5.15 6.20
N GLN A 458 36.06 -5.37 6.44
CA GLN A 458 36.79 -6.54 5.95
C GLN A 458 37.08 -7.49 7.11
N SER A 459 37.04 -8.77 6.83
CA SER A 459 37.37 -9.81 7.79
C SER A 459 38.57 -10.62 7.33
N VAL A 460 39.29 -11.14 8.33
CA VAL A 460 40.36 -12.10 8.08
C VAL A 460 39.74 -13.44 7.68
N GLY A 461 40.21 -13.99 6.57
CA GLY A 461 39.90 -15.34 6.12
C GLY A 461 41.18 -16.16 5.90
N VAL A 462 41.01 -17.44 5.75
CA VAL A 462 42.10 -18.36 5.31
C VAL A 462 41.54 -19.10 4.11
N MET A 463 42.14 -18.86 2.94
CA MET A 463 41.78 -19.58 1.70
C MET A 463 43.05 -20.31 1.21
N GLY A 464 42.98 -21.64 1.25
CA GLY A 464 44.18 -22.44 1.10
C GLY A 464 45.14 -22.19 2.27
N ASP A 465 46.42 -21.93 1.98
CA ASP A 465 47.44 -21.66 3.00
C ASP A 465 47.69 -20.14 3.21
N GLU A 466 46.89 -19.26 2.58
CA GLU A 466 47.08 -17.81 2.64
C GLU A 466 45.99 -17.10 3.46
N ARG A 467 46.41 -16.04 4.16
CA ARG A 467 45.48 -15.11 4.82
C ARG A 467 44.85 -14.17 3.78
N THR A 468 43.56 -14.03 3.80
CA THR A 468 42.82 -13.07 2.99
C THR A 468 42.15 -12.00 3.84
N TYR A 469 41.99 -10.79 3.27
CA TYR A 469 41.25 -9.68 3.87
C TYR A 469 40.16 -9.29 2.85
N GLU A 470 38.95 -9.76 3.06
CA GLU A 470 37.86 -9.56 2.11
C GLU A 470 36.59 -9.09 2.82
N SER A 471 35.62 -8.69 2.03
CA SER A 471 34.38 -8.09 2.51
C SER A 471 33.49 -9.09 3.27
N VAL A 472 32.71 -8.54 4.18
CA VAL A 472 31.61 -9.22 4.87
C VAL A 472 30.30 -8.84 4.21
N VAL A 473 29.44 -9.83 3.97
CA VAL A 473 28.08 -9.61 3.47
C VAL A 473 27.06 -10.09 4.47
N ALA A 474 25.95 -9.34 4.62
CA ALA A 474 24.81 -9.74 5.41
C ALA A 474 23.67 -10.22 4.49
N LEU A 475 23.07 -11.35 4.82
CA LEU A 475 21.82 -11.81 4.23
C LEU A 475 20.67 -11.41 5.15
N ARG A 476 19.58 -10.92 4.57
CA ARG A 476 18.37 -10.56 5.30
C ARG A 476 17.15 -11.10 4.58
N ALA A 477 16.29 -11.76 5.32
CA ALA A 477 14.96 -12.17 4.87
C ALA A 477 13.96 -11.86 5.97
N VAL A 478 12.82 -11.29 5.59
CA VAL A 478 11.78 -10.87 6.54
C VAL A 478 10.40 -11.32 6.09
N GLY A 479 9.56 -11.67 7.06
CA GLY A 479 8.12 -11.82 6.91
C GLY A 479 7.41 -10.53 7.32
N SER A 480 6.43 -10.10 6.55
CA SER A 480 5.57 -8.96 6.86
C SER A 480 4.23 -9.09 6.16
N THR A 481 3.19 -8.46 6.70
CA THR A 481 1.88 -8.36 6.04
C THR A 481 1.68 -7.00 5.38
N ASP A 482 2.28 -5.95 5.93
CA ASP A 482 2.00 -4.56 5.55
C ASP A 482 3.28 -3.71 5.32
N GLY A 483 4.47 -4.26 5.63
CA GLY A 483 5.74 -3.54 5.58
C GLY A 483 5.96 -2.55 6.73
N MET A 484 4.98 -2.33 7.60
CA MET A 484 5.11 -1.45 8.78
C MET A 484 5.81 -2.18 9.92
N THR A 485 5.44 -3.42 10.14
CA THR A 485 6.09 -4.36 11.06
C THR A 485 6.65 -5.54 10.29
N ALA A 486 7.79 -6.06 10.70
CA ALA A 486 8.41 -7.21 10.09
C ALA A 486 9.23 -8.01 11.09
N ASP A 487 9.15 -9.32 11.01
CA ASP A 487 10.03 -10.22 11.72
C ASP A 487 11.03 -10.85 10.75
N TRP A 488 12.23 -11.19 11.25
CA TRP A 488 13.20 -11.92 10.46
C TRP A 488 12.67 -13.34 10.16
N SER A 489 12.92 -13.84 8.97
CA SER A 489 12.48 -15.16 8.54
C SER A 489 13.41 -16.25 9.07
N HIS A 490 12.85 -17.29 9.69
CA HIS A 490 13.59 -18.46 10.20
C HIS A 490 13.94 -19.41 9.06
N LEU A 491 14.88 -19.01 8.19
CA LEU A 491 15.36 -19.87 7.11
C LEU A 491 16.07 -21.11 7.68
N PRO A 492 15.94 -22.31 7.04
CA PRO A 492 16.62 -23.53 7.48
C PRO A 492 18.15 -23.33 7.58
N TYR A 493 18.77 -23.84 8.63
CA TYR A 493 20.23 -23.73 8.82
C TYR A 493 21.01 -24.36 7.67
N GLU A 494 20.52 -25.47 7.11
CA GLU A 494 21.13 -26.14 5.95
C GLU A 494 21.11 -25.23 4.72
N PHE A 495 20.01 -24.49 4.50
CA PHE A 495 19.91 -23.49 3.44
C PHE A 495 20.95 -22.37 3.64
N LEU A 496 21.03 -21.81 4.84
CA LEU A 496 22.00 -20.75 5.16
C LEU A 496 23.44 -21.24 4.99
N ALA A 497 23.77 -22.45 5.43
CA ALA A 497 25.10 -23.05 5.28
C ALA A 497 25.45 -23.29 3.80
N LYS A 498 24.51 -23.86 3.01
CA LYS A 498 24.65 -24.08 1.57
C LYS A 498 24.88 -22.75 0.83
N THR A 499 24.07 -21.74 1.15
CA THR A 499 24.13 -20.41 0.53
C THR A 499 25.44 -19.70 0.88
N SER A 500 25.84 -19.70 2.15
CA SER A 500 27.12 -19.13 2.59
C SER A 500 28.30 -19.77 1.87
N ASN A 501 28.36 -21.09 1.78
CA ASN A 501 29.41 -21.79 1.05
C ASN A 501 29.40 -21.45 -0.45
N LYS A 502 28.22 -21.37 -1.07
CA LYS A 502 28.08 -21.00 -2.49
C LYS A 502 28.60 -19.58 -2.75
N ILE A 503 28.29 -18.63 -1.85
CA ILE A 503 28.75 -17.25 -1.94
C ILE A 503 30.28 -17.19 -1.83
N ILE A 504 30.86 -17.73 -0.75
CA ILE A 504 32.31 -17.66 -0.48
C ILE A 504 33.12 -18.30 -1.61
N ASN A 505 32.65 -19.42 -2.17
CA ASN A 505 33.36 -20.12 -3.23
C ASN A 505 33.23 -19.48 -4.62
N ASN A 506 32.19 -18.72 -4.89
CA ASN A 506 31.92 -18.18 -6.23
C ASN A 506 32.09 -16.66 -6.35
N VAL A 507 32.03 -15.91 -5.24
CA VAL A 507 32.12 -14.45 -5.28
C VAL A 507 33.47 -14.01 -4.75
N LYS A 508 34.36 -13.61 -5.67
CA LYS A 508 35.66 -13.03 -5.29
C LYS A 508 35.47 -11.72 -4.52
N GLY A 509 36.16 -11.57 -3.41
CA GLY A 509 36.13 -10.39 -2.55
C GLY A 509 35.20 -10.54 -1.34
N VAL A 510 34.66 -11.75 -1.10
CA VAL A 510 33.82 -12.08 0.07
C VAL A 510 34.36 -13.33 0.76
N ASN A 511 34.69 -13.22 2.04
CA ASN A 511 35.13 -14.36 2.85
C ASN A 511 34.27 -14.61 4.10
N ARG A 512 33.19 -13.82 4.29
CA ARG A 512 32.29 -13.99 5.44
C ARG A 512 30.85 -13.62 5.10
N VAL A 513 29.94 -14.47 5.52
CA VAL A 513 28.48 -14.28 5.41
C VAL A 513 27.89 -14.25 6.80
N VAL A 514 27.02 -13.29 7.10
CA VAL A 514 26.22 -13.19 8.33
C VAL A 514 24.73 -13.15 7.99
N TYR A 515 23.87 -13.51 8.92
CA TYR A 515 22.43 -13.42 8.76
C TYR A 515 21.83 -12.44 9.77
N ASP A 516 21.03 -11.47 9.32
CA ASP A 516 20.41 -10.47 10.16
C ASP A 516 19.12 -11.00 10.79
N VAL A 517 19.09 -11.07 12.11
CA VAL A 517 18.00 -11.58 12.95
C VAL A 517 17.20 -10.47 13.64
N SER A 518 17.23 -9.25 13.11
CA SER A 518 16.58 -8.09 13.71
C SER A 518 15.16 -7.91 13.19
N SER A 519 14.19 -7.67 14.10
CA SER A 519 12.80 -7.37 13.77
C SER A 519 12.59 -5.86 13.56
N LYS A 520 11.55 -5.47 12.85
CA LYS A 520 11.09 -4.08 12.70
C LYS A 520 9.78 -3.89 13.47
N PRO A 521 9.70 -2.97 14.43
CA PRO A 521 10.80 -2.21 15.05
C PRO A 521 11.70 -3.08 15.93
N PRO A 522 12.90 -2.64 16.38
CA PRO A 522 13.46 -1.31 16.18
C PRO A 522 14.26 -1.13 14.87
N ALA A 523 14.65 -2.24 14.20
CA ALA A 523 15.36 -2.14 12.92
C ALA A 523 14.42 -1.71 11.79
N THR A 524 15.00 -1.34 10.64
CA THR A 524 14.28 -1.15 9.37
C THR A 524 14.41 -2.41 8.51
N ILE A 525 13.64 -2.53 7.42
CA ILE A 525 13.76 -3.67 6.50
C ILE A 525 15.05 -3.52 5.70
N GLU A 526 15.26 -2.36 5.06
CA GLU A 526 16.53 -2.01 4.42
C GLU A 526 17.49 -1.43 5.47
N TRP A 527 18.80 -1.52 5.22
CA TRP A 527 19.83 -1.08 6.19
C TRP A 527 20.19 0.40 6.03
N GLU A 528 20.01 1.01 4.85
CA GLU A 528 20.18 2.43 4.59
C GLU A 528 18.91 3.09 4.02
#